data_7411df36296eb4f7d89426b5d590c33a
#
_entry.id   7411df36296eb4f7d89426b5d590c33a
#
_cell.length_a   1.000
_cell.length_b   1.000
_cell.length_c   1.000
_cell.angle_alpha   90.00
_cell.angle_beta   90.00
_cell.angle_gamma   90.00
#
_symmetry.space_group_name_H-M   'P 1'
#
loop_
_entity.id
_entity.type
_entity.pdbx_description
1 polymer ?
#
loop_
_entity_poly.entity_id
_entity_poly.type
_entity_poly.pdbx_seq_one_letter_code
_entity_poly.pdbx_strand_id
1 'polypeptide(L)'
;VEDQRRRPWHARLASVLAKAAEAGLNPDRGDVTLLQDPKERLLLAELLSFPDLIADTAEDYAVHRLPQYAIRLADRLHSFYDACRVIDTEQPEMSEARLRLVKSAKIVLSETLRLIGVSAPEKM
;
A
#
# COMPACT_ATOMS: atom_id res chain seq x y z
N VAL A 1 -19.54 -0.09 -16.33
CA VAL A 1 -18.24 -0.43 -15.75
C VAL A 1 -18.06 0.31 -14.45
N GLU A 2 -17.69 -0.42 -13.43
CA GLU A 2 -17.51 0.14 -12.11
C GLU A 2 -16.29 1.08 -12.07
N ASP A 3 -16.47 2.24 -11.45
CA ASP A 3 -15.37 3.18 -11.26
C ASP A 3 -14.49 2.70 -10.10
N GLN A 4 -13.31 2.22 -10.41
CA GLN A 4 -12.38 1.70 -9.42
C GLN A 4 -11.96 2.74 -8.40
N ARG A 5 -11.98 4.03 -8.75
CA ARG A 5 -11.58 5.12 -7.85
C ARG A 5 -12.52 5.27 -6.64
N ARG A 6 -13.75 4.72 -6.73
CA ARG A 6 -14.72 4.76 -5.64
C ARG A 6 -14.58 3.61 -4.66
N ARG A 7 -13.78 2.62 -5.00
CA ARG A 7 -13.60 1.44 -4.15
C ARG A 7 -12.61 1.74 -3.03
N PRO A 8 -12.76 1.12 -1.86
CA PRO A 8 -11.76 1.22 -0.79
C PRO A 8 -10.39 0.76 -1.28
N TRP A 9 -9.34 1.34 -0.73
CA TRP A 9 -7.99 1.03 -1.17
C TRP A 9 -7.66 -0.46 -1.08
N HIS A 10 -8.06 -1.15 -0.01
CA HIS A 10 -7.73 -2.57 0.10
C HIS A 10 -8.35 -3.39 -1.03
N ALA A 11 -9.56 -3.05 -1.47
CA ALA A 11 -10.20 -3.71 -2.60
C ALA A 11 -9.50 -3.38 -3.92
N ARG A 12 -9.08 -2.13 -4.09
CA ARG A 12 -8.34 -1.70 -5.28
C ARG A 12 -7.00 -2.43 -5.38
N LEU A 13 -6.28 -2.53 -4.27
CA LEU A 13 -4.99 -3.22 -4.23
C LEU A 13 -5.15 -4.71 -4.53
N ALA A 14 -6.16 -5.35 -3.95
CA ALA A 14 -6.45 -6.76 -4.24
C ALA A 14 -6.78 -6.98 -5.71
N SER A 15 -7.54 -6.07 -6.30
CA SER A 15 -7.93 -6.14 -7.71
C SER A 15 -6.71 -6.04 -8.63
N VAL A 16 -5.78 -5.12 -8.34
CA VAL A 16 -4.55 -4.96 -9.11
C VAL A 16 -3.70 -6.24 -9.02
N LEU A 17 -3.57 -6.79 -7.83
CA LEU A 17 -2.78 -8.02 -7.64
C LEU A 17 -3.38 -9.21 -8.41
N ALA A 18 -4.72 -9.31 -8.43
CA ALA A 18 -5.39 -10.37 -9.18
C ALA A 18 -5.16 -10.23 -10.67
N LYS A 19 -5.26 -9.01 -11.21
CA LYS A 19 -5.00 -8.74 -12.63
C LYS A 19 -3.56 -9.01 -12.99
N ALA A 20 -2.64 -8.71 -12.10
CA ALA A 20 -1.21 -8.98 -12.32
C ALA A 20 -0.95 -10.49 -12.41
N ALA A 21 -1.59 -11.28 -11.54
CA ALA A 21 -1.46 -12.72 -11.58
C ALA A 21 -1.96 -13.30 -12.91
N GLU A 22 -3.08 -12.78 -13.41
CA GLU A 22 -3.61 -13.19 -14.71
C GLU A 22 -2.65 -12.86 -15.86
N ALA A 23 -1.87 -11.78 -15.72
CA ALA A 23 -0.89 -11.38 -16.71
C ALA A 23 0.46 -12.09 -16.53
N GLY A 24 0.58 -12.98 -15.57
CA GLY A 24 1.82 -13.73 -15.34
C GLY A 24 2.88 -12.96 -14.55
N LEU A 25 2.50 -11.84 -13.92
CA LEU A 25 3.42 -11.03 -13.14
C LEU A 25 3.40 -11.46 -11.68
N ASN A 26 4.57 -11.53 -11.06
CA ASN A 26 4.70 -11.98 -9.67
C ASN A 26 5.37 -10.90 -8.81
N PRO A 27 4.63 -10.32 -7.84
CA PRO A 27 5.21 -9.29 -6.95
C PRO A 27 6.44 -9.77 -6.19
N ASP A 28 6.51 -11.04 -5.87
CA ASP A 28 7.63 -11.59 -5.09
C ASP A 28 8.95 -11.59 -5.85
N ARG A 29 8.90 -11.43 -7.17
CA ARG A 29 10.10 -11.28 -8.01
C ARG A 29 10.52 -9.82 -8.15
N GLY A 30 9.74 -8.87 -7.61
CA GLY A 30 10.00 -7.45 -7.76
C GLY A 30 11.30 -7.00 -7.12
N ASP A 31 12.06 -6.18 -7.85
CA ASP A 31 13.31 -5.59 -7.37
C ASP A 31 13.05 -4.12 -7.06
N VAL A 32 12.95 -3.79 -5.77
CA VAL A 32 12.62 -2.43 -5.34
C VAL A 32 13.72 -1.41 -5.68
N THR A 33 14.94 -1.89 -6.01
CA THR A 33 16.01 -0.96 -6.43
C THR A 33 15.71 -0.32 -7.78
N LEU A 34 14.77 -0.87 -8.56
CA LEU A 34 14.35 -0.28 -9.83
C LEU A 34 13.44 0.92 -9.65
N LEU A 35 12.93 1.14 -8.44
CA LEU A 35 11.96 2.20 -8.15
C LEU A 35 12.68 3.53 -7.98
N GLN A 36 12.66 4.37 -9.02
CA GLN A 36 13.37 5.64 -9.04
C GLN A 36 12.45 6.86 -9.08
N ASP A 37 11.18 6.68 -9.44
CA ASP A 37 10.23 7.79 -9.47
C ASP A 37 10.00 8.32 -8.06
N PRO A 38 9.96 9.66 -7.86
CA PRO A 38 9.72 10.22 -6.53
C PRO A 38 8.45 9.70 -5.85
N LYS A 39 7.40 9.43 -6.62
CA LYS A 39 6.14 8.92 -6.07
C LYS A 39 6.28 7.48 -5.57
N GLU A 40 7.08 6.68 -6.27
CA GLU A 40 7.40 5.31 -5.82
C GLU A 40 8.20 5.35 -4.53
N ARG A 41 9.18 6.24 -4.46
CA ARG A 41 10.06 6.34 -3.30
C ARG A 41 9.34 6.89 -2.08
N LEU A 42 8.42 7.84 -2.26
CA LEU A 42 7.62 8.37 -1.15
C LEU A 42 6.70 7.29 -0.57
N LEU A 43 6.08 6.48 -1.44
CA LEU A 43 5.26 5.37 -0.97
C LEU A 43 6.11 4.35 -0.21
N LEU A 44 7.27 3.99 -0.77
CA LEU A 44 8.18 3.05 -0.11
C LEU A 44 8.60 3.56 1.27
N ALA A 45 8.95 4.83 1.37
CA ALA A 45 9.36 5.44 2.66
C ALA A 45 8.22 5.36 3.69
N GLU A 46 6.97 5.62 3.26
CA GLU A 46 5.83 5.54 4.15
C GLU A 46 5.64 4.10 4.65
N LEU A 47 5.80 3.11 3.77
CA LEU A 47 5.69 1.70 4.16
C LEU A 47 6.80 1.29 5.13
N LEU A 48 8.02 1.77 4.90
CA LEU A 48 9.16 1.45 5.76
C LEU A 48 9.05 2.09 7.14
N SER A 49 8.25 3.13 7.30
CA SER A 49 8.03 3.77 8.60
C SER A 49 7.05 3.01 9.50
N PHE A 50 6.34 2.03 8.96
CA PHE A 50 5.30 1.32 9.70
C PHE A 50 5.78 0.63 10.97
N PRO A 51 6.92 -0.11 10.97
CA PRO A 51 7.39 -0.74 12.22
C PRO A 51 7.65 0.26 13.33
N ASP A 52 8.22 1.41 13.02
CA ASP A 52 8.47 2.46 14.01
C ASP A 52 7.16 3.03 14.56
N LEU A 53 6.17 3.21 13.69
CA LEU A 53 4.85 3.66 14.11
C LEU A 53 4.24 2.69 15.12
N ILE A 54 4.34 1.39 14.86
CA ILE A 54 3.81 0.37 15.76
C ILE A 54 4.53 0.41 17.10
N ALA A 55 5.85 0.50 17.09
CA ALA A 55 6.64 0.56 18.32
C ALA A 55 6.28 1.80 19.15
N ASP A 56 6.19 2.97 18.52
CA ASP A 56 5.85 4.22 19.18
C ASP A 56 4.43 4.19 19.77
N THR A 57 3.48 3.64 19.01
CA THR A 57 2.10 3.54 19.47
C THR A 57 1.98 2.61 20.67
N ALA A 58 2.71 1.50 20.66
CA ALA A 58 2.71 0.55 21.79
C ALA A 58 3.32 1.18 23.04
N GLU A 59 4.35 2.01 22.87
CA GLU A 59 5.06 2.62 23.97
C GLU A 59 4.24 3.71 24.67
N ASP A 60 3.61 4.61 23.92
CA ASP A 60 2.92 5.77 24.49
C ASP A 60 1.39 5.73 24.36
N TYR A 61 0.83 4.62 23.87
CA TYR A 61 -0.62 4.45 23.69
C TYR A 61 -1.26 5.50 22.79
N ALA A 62 -0.49 6.13 21.92
CA ALA A 62 -0.98 7.19 21.05
C ALA A 62 -1.69 6.61 19.83
N VAL A 63 -2.80 5.92 20.07
CA VAL A 63 -3.54 5.17 19.02
C VAL A 63 -4.10 6.09 17.93
N HIS A 64 -4.24 7.39 18.19
CA HIS A 64 -4.68 8.35 17.18
C HIS A 64 -3.70 8.46 16.00
N ARG A 65 -2.47 8.01 16.18
CA ARG A 65 -1.48 8.01 15.09
C ARG A 65 -1.85 7.03 13.97
N LEU A 66 -2.62 5.98 14.30
CA LEU A 66 -2.98 4.96 13.32
C LEU A 66 -3.91 5.50 12.22
N PRO A 67 -5.02 6.21 12.55
CA PRO A 67 -5.85 6.81 11.50
C PRO A 67 -5.09 7.83 10.68
N GLN A 68 -4.22 8.63 11.30
CA GLN A 68 -3.41 9.61 10.58
C GLN A 68 -2.47 8.92 9.60
N TYR A 69 -1.87 7.82 10.02
CA TYR A 69 -1.00 7.03 9.15
C TYR A 69 -1.78 6.46 7.95
N ALA A 70 -2.98 5.94 8.21
CA ALA A 70 -3.82 5.39 7.14
C ALA A 70 -4.14 6.46 6.09
N ILE A 71 -4.40 7.70 6.51
CA ILE A 71 -4.67 8.81 5.61
C ILE A 71 -3.43 9.14 4.78
N ARG A 72 -2.25 9.23 5.43
CA ARG A 72 -1.01 9.50 4.69
C ARG A 72 -0.70 8.38 3.70
N LEU A 73 -0.89 7.13 4.10
CA LEU A 73 -0.66 6.00 3.21
C LEU A 73 -1.59 6.06 1.98
N ALA A 74 -2.86 6.39 2.21
CA ALA A 74 -3.82 6.56 1.11
C ALA A 74 -3.39 7.68 0.16
N ASP A 75 -2.89 8.80 0.70
CA ASP A 75 -2.40 9.90 -0.13
C ASP A 75 -1.19 9.48 -0.97
N ARG A 76 -0.27 8.73 -0.38
CA ARG A 76 0.90 8.23 -1.12
C ARG A 76 0.50 7.24 -2.20
N LEU A 77 -0.46 6.38 -1.91
CA LEU A 77 -1.00 5.44 -2.90
C LEU A 77 -1.66 6.18 -4.05
N HIS A 78 -2.44 7.21 -3.74
CA HIS A 78 -3.13 8.00 -4.75
C HIS A 78 -2.11 8.65 -5.70
N SER A 79 -1.09 9.29 -5.15
CA SER A 79 -0.03 9.92 -5.95
C SER A 79 0.72 8.89 -6.78
N PHE A 80 1.01 7.75 -6.22
CA PHE A 80 1.69 6.66 -6.92
C PHE A 80 0.89 6.16 -8.12
N TYR A 81 -0.41 5.88 -7.92
CA TYR A 81 -1.27 5.41 -9.00
C TYR A 81 -1.47 6.42 -10.10
N ASP A 82 -1.49 7.72 -9.75
CA ASP A 82 -1.62 8.78 -10.75
C ASP A 82 -0.36 8.93 -11.60
N ALA A 83 0.80 8.66 -11.03
CA ALA A 83 2.08 8.90 -11.69
C ALA A 83 2.66 7.68 -12.38
N CYS A 84 2.31 6.47 -11.93
CA CYS A 84 2.99 5.25 -12.34
C CYS A 84 2.01 4.19 -12.84
N ARG A 85 2.34 3.60 -13.98
CA ARG A 85 1.56 2.48 -14.51
C ARG A 85 2.05 1.19 -13.85
N VAL A 86 1.18 0.55 -13.08
CA VAL A 86 1.57 -0.63 -12.30
C VAL A 86 1.70 -1.88 -13.17
N ILE A 87 0.68 -2.16 -13.98
CA ILE A 87 0.69 -3.35 -14.84
C ILE A 87 1.05 -2.95 -16.26
N ASP A 88 2.27 -3.31 -16.68
CA ASP A 88 2.76 -3.05 -18.02
C ASP A 88 3.54 -4.29 -18.47
N THR A 89 2.90 -5.10 -19.31
CA THR A 89 3.50 -6.35 -19.76
C THR A 89 4.70 -6.16 -20.69
N GLU A 90 4.88 -4.94 -21.20
CA GLU A 90 6.06 -4.60 -22.00
C GLU A 90 7.28 -4.32 -21.13
N GLN A 91 7.05 -4.04 -19.84
CA GLN A 91 8.13 -3.80 -18.87
C GLN A 91 7.88 -4.66 -17.63
N PRO A 92 8.01 -5.99 -17.75
CA PRO A 92 7.63 -6.89 -16.65
C PRO A 92 8.46 -6.67 -15.38
N GLU A 93 9.74 -6.35 -15.52
CA GLU A 93 10.59 -6.15 -14.34
C GLU A 93 10.16 -4.93 -13.52
N MET A 94 9.85 -3.83 -14.20
CA MET A 94 9.35 -2.62 -13.54
C MET A 94 7.97 -2.86 -12.94
N SER A 95 7.09 -3.57 -13.66
CA SER A 95 5.78 -3.93 -13.14
C SER A 95 5.88 -4.76 -11.87
N GLU A 96 6.76 -5.75 -11.86
CA GLU A 96 6.93 -6.59 -10.67
C GLU A 96 7.48 -5.80 -9.49
N ALA A 97 8.38 -4.84 -9.74
CA ALA A 97 8.87 -3.95 -8.70
C ALA A 97 7.74 -3.11 -8.10
N ARG A 98 6.90 -2.52 -8.96
CA ARG A 98 5.74 -1.73 -8.52
C ARG A 98 4.70 -2.59 -7.83
N LEU A 99 4.49 -3.82 -8.30
CA LEU A 99 3.58 -4.76 -7.66
C LEU A 99 4.05 -5.16 -6.27
N ARG A 100 5.35 -5.19 -6.05
CA ARG A 100 5.88 -5.45 -4.71
C ARG A 100 5.49 -4.33 -3.74
N LEU A 101 5.53 -3.07 -4.20
CA LEU A 101 4.98 -1.96 -3.42
C LEU A 101 3.48 -2.15 -3.14
N VAL A 102 2.72 -2.53 -4.16
CA VAL A 102 1.28 -2.75 -4.02
C VAL A 102 0.98 -3.84 -2.99
N LYS A 103 1.69 -4.95 -3.07
CA LYS A 103 1.50 -6.05 -2.12
C LYS A 103 1.84 -5.62 -0.70
N SER A 104 2.96 -4.92 -0.53
CA SER A 104 3.38 -4.41 0.77
C SER A 104 2.37 -3.41 1.32
N ALA A 105 1.86 -2.51 0.48
CA ALA A 105 0.85 -1.54 0.87
C ALA A 105 -0.43 -2.22 1.33
N LYS A 106 -0.85 -3.28 0.64
CA LYS A 106 -2.03 -4.03 1.04
C LYS A 106 -1.87 -4.64 2.43
N ILE A 107 -0.72 -5.24 2.70
CA ILE A 107 -0.43 -5.84 4.00
C ILE A 107 -0.43 -4.79 5.09
N VAL A 108 0.28 -3.68 4.87
CA VAL A 108 0.40 -2.60 5.86
C VAL A 108 -0.95 -1.94 6.12
N LEU A 109 -1.71 -1.67 5.06
CA LEU A 109 -3.03 -1.06 5.20
C LEU A 109 -3.98 -1.98 5.97
N SER A 110 -4.01 -3.27 5.65
CA SER A 110 -4.85 -4.24 6.35
C SER A 110 -4.49 -4.30 7.84
N GLU A 111 -3.22 -4.32 8.15
CA GLU A 111 -2.76 -4.36 9.53
C GLU A 111 -3.10 -3.07 10.27
N THR A 112 -2.94 -1.91 9.62
CA THR A 112 -3.29 -0.62 10.20
C THR A 112 -4.78 -0.56 10.56
N LEU A 113 -5.64 -0.97 9.63
CA LEU A 113 -7.09 -0.98 9.86
C LEU A 113 -7.48 -1.96 10.96
N ARG A 114 -6.84 -3.12 11.01
CA ARG A 114 -7.07 -4.09 12.08
C ARG A 114 -6.74 -3.49 13.45
N LEU A 115 -5.61 -2.81 13.55
CA LEU A 115 -5.19 -2.19 14.81
C LEU A 115 -6.13 -1.06 15.23
N ILE A 116 -6.63 -0.27 14.29
CA ILE A 116 -7.63 0.77 14.57
C ILE A 116 -8.89 0.13 15.16
N GLY A 117 -9.37 -0.96 14.58
CA GLY A 117 -10.55 -1.67 15.06
C GLY A 117 -10.39 -2.22 16.47
N VAL A 118 -9.21 -2.79 16.76
CA VAL A 118 -8.91 -3.32 18.09
C VAL A 118 -8.81 -2.20 19.12
N SER A 119 -8.28 -1.03 18.73
CA SER A 119 -8.06 0.09 19.64
C SER A 119 -9.34 0.82 20.04
N ALA A 120 -10.42 0.67 19.27
CA ALA A 120 -11.66 1.39 19.53
C ALA A 120 -12.89 0.49 19.35
N PRO A 121 -12.96 -0.67 20.04
CA PRO A 121 -14.04 -1.63 19.83
C PRO A 121 -15.42 -1.12 20.23
N GLU A 122 -15.50 -0.21 21.19
CA GLU A 122 -16.76 0.31 21.69
C GLU A 122 -17.45 1.26 20.72
N LYS A 123 -16.76 1.70 19.68
CA LYS A 123 -17.33 2.58 18.66
C LYS A 123 -18.02 1.82 17.55
N MET A 124 -18.01 0.55 17.62
CA MET A 124 -18.56 -0.30 16.58
C MET A 124 -20.07 -0.54 16.76
#